data_4c0c16ebfba7a2d3735ba06fcc0b7531
#
_entry.id   4c0c16ebfba7a2d3735ba06fcc0b7531
#
_cell.length_a   1.000
_cell.length_b   1.000
_cell.length_c   1.000
_cell.angle_alpha   90.00
_cell.angle_beta   90.00
_cell.angle_gamma   90.00
#
_symmetry.space_group_name_H-M   'P 1'
#
loop_
_entity.id
_entity.type
_entity.pdbx_description
1 polymer ?
#
loop_
_entity_poly.entity_id
_entity_poly.type
_entity_poly.pdbx_seq_one_letter_code
_entity_poly.pdbx_strand_id
1 'polypeptide(L)'
;MDLIGNYETKPFTKSRKNTVEVLRENEKKHSAYGLIELDVTNSRNIIEKFREKHSNKISFTGWVIKCIAEAVSKHKELNAYRLGSSKLVIFDDVDILIYIEREIKDELRPLVYIIRKANEKSVLEITNEIRSAQKEKVEPSSQFLGKKLTGSEKFALNTPSFFQRFILWLFRRNGILKKKYFGTVGVTAIGMIGEFKGWAVPIGGIVATFISIGGITKKPGVIKNKIEIRDYLHLTICSDHAIVDGGPTTRFVETLSKLVENGFGLPK
;
A
#
# COMPACT_ATOMS: atom_id res chain seq x y z
N MET A 1 9.56 47.26 -2.12
CA MET A 1 9.18 46.05 -2.83
C MET A 1 8.83 45.00 -1.78
N ASP A 2 7.58 44.59 -1.68
CA ASP A 2 7.18 43.55 -0.72
C ASP A 2 7.66 42.17 -1.26
N LEU A 3 8.68 41.58 -0.59
CA LEU A 3 9.31 40.33 -0.99
C LEU A 3 8.55 39.07 -0.49
N ILE A 4 7.57 39.24 0.41
CA ILE A 4 6.88 38.16 1.06
C ILE A 4 5.49 37.90 0.43
N GLY A 5 4.83 38.95 -0.04
CA GLY A 5 3.47 38.88 -0.57
C GLY A 5 2.43 38.52 0.50
N ASN A 6 1.20 38.24 0.05
CA ASN A 6 0.12 37.83 0.95
C ASN A 6 0.27 36.35 1.34
N TYR A 7 0.11 36.02 2.62
CA TYR A 7 0.19 34.65 3.11
C TYR A 7 -0.85 34.39 4.21
N GLU A 8 -1.24 33.13 4.34
CA GLU A 8 -2.09 32.61 5.41
C GLU A 8 -1.29 31.62 6.28
N THR A 9 -1.46 31.69 7.59
CA THR A 9 -0.88 30.71 8.52
C THR A 9 -1.94 29.73 8.99
N LYS A 10 -1.60 28.44 9.00
CA LYS A 10 -2.46 27.36 9.55
C LYS A 10 -1.71 26.58 10.62
N PRO A 11 -2.42 26.10 11.66
CA PRO A 11 -1.79 25.28 12.69
C PRO A 11 -1.19 23.99 12.11
N PHE A 12 0.06 23.67 12.43
CA PHE A 12 0.68 22.39 12.13
C PHE A 12 0.19 21.35 13.15
N THR A 13 -0.83 20.58 12.75
CA THR A 13 -1.60 19.70 13.64
C THR A 13 -0.75 18.58 14.24
N LYS A 14 -1.21 18.04 15.37
CA LYS A 14 -0.56 16.87 16.03
C LYS A 14 -0.49 15.65 15.10
N SER A 15 -1.54 15.42 14.31
CA SER A 15 -1.54 14.35 13.29
C SER A 15 -0.38 14.52 12.31
N ARG A 16 -0.14 15.74 11.81
CA ARG A 16 0.99 16.03 10.92
C ARG A 16 2.34 15.83 11.60
N LYS A 17 2.47 16.21 12.88
CA LYS A 17 3.69 15.96 13.65
C LYS A 17 3.98 14.45 13.77
N ASN A 18 2.95 13.64 14.06
CA ASN A 18 3.09 12.18 14.10
C ASN A 18 3.50 11.60 12.73
N THR A 19 2.93 12.12 11.63
CA THR A 19 3.34 11.73 10.27
C THR A 19 4.83 12.02 10.04
N VAL A 20 5.33 13.18 10.46
CA VAL A 20 6.76 13.52 10.33
C VAL A 20 7.65 12.51 11.06
N GLU A 21 7.29 12.04 12.26
CA GLU A 21 8.09 11.04 12.98
C GLU A 21 8.11 9.69 12.24
N VAL A 22 6.99 9.28 11.62
CA VAL A 22 6.95 8.07 10.76
C VAL A 22 7.82 8.24 9.51
N LEU A 23 7.79 9.40 8.86
CA LEU A 23 8.62 9.71 7.69
C LEU A 23 10.12 9.69 8.04
N ARG A 24 10.51 10.22 9.19
CA ARG A 24 11.90 10.14 9.69
C ARG A 24 12.39 8.70 9.88
N GLU A 25 11.51 7.77 10.29
CA GLU A 25 11.89 6.35 10.34
C GLU A 25 12.07 5.75 8.94
N ASN A 26 11.32 6.24 7.96
CA ASN A 26 11.49 5.80 6.57
C ASN A 26 12.84 6.26 5.97
N GLU A 27 13.33 7.46 6.30
CA GLU A 27 14.64 7.97 5.85
C GLU A 27 15.82 7.07 6.24
N LYS A 28 15.65 6.23 7.26
CA LYS A 28 16.67 5.27 7.73
C LYS A 28 16.71 3.97 6.92
N LYS A 29 15.89 3.83 5.90
CA LYS A 29 15.90 2.68 4.99
C LYS A 29 16.72 2.99 3.75
N HIS A 30 17.27 1.95 3.18
CA HIS A 30 17.94 2.01 1.89
C HIS A 30 16.96 1.60 0.78
N SER A 31 16.01 2.50 0.48
CA SER A 31 14.93 2.22 -0.46
C SER A 31 15.44 2.10 -1.91
N ALA A 32 15.20 0.94 -2.52
CA ALA A 32 15.34 0.73 -3.96
C ALA A 32 13.96 0.80 -4.62
N TYR A 33 13.88 1.39 -5.81
CA TYR A 33 12.63 1.60 -6.54
C TYR A 33 12.67 0.90 -7.90
N GLY A 34 11.59 0.18 -8.21
CA GLY A 34 11.29 -0.34 -9.53
C GLY A 34 10.01 0.30 -10.07
N LEU A 35 10.06 0.87 -11.26
CA LEU A 35 8.91 1.43 -11.96
C LEU A 35 8.56 0.52 -13.13
N ILE A 36 7.35 -0.03 -13.12
CA ILE A 36 6.88 -0.98 -14.13
C ILE A 36 5.55 -0.57 -14.72
N GLU A 37 5.31 -1.01 -15.95
CA GLU A 37 4.03 -0.90 -16.66
C GLU A 37 3.49 -2.29 -16.94
N LEU A 38 2.24 -2.54 -16.59
CA LEU A 38 1.59 -3.82 -16.78
C LEU A 38 0.35 -3.68 -17.67
N ASP A 39 0.21 -4.52 -18.67
CA ASP A 39 -0.99 -4.55 -19.52
C ASP A 39 -2.17 -5.14 -18.71
N VAL A 40 -3.15 -4.30 -18.43
CA VAL A 40 -4.35 -4.66 -17.67
C VAL A 40 -5.62 -4.67 -18.54
N THR A 41 -5.49 -4.55 -19.87
CA THR A 41 -6.62 -4.45 -20.80
C THR A 41 -7.60 -5.59 -20.61
N ASN A 42 -7.12 -6.82 -20.65
CA ASN A 42 -7.99 -8.00 -20.53
C ASN A 42 -8.61 -8.09 -19.14
N SER A 43 -7.84 -7.85 -18.10
CA SER A 43 -8.30 -7.90 -16.71
C SER A 43 -9.36 -6.85 -16.41
N ARG A 44 -9.23 -5.64 -16.96
CA ARG A 44 -10.25 -4.59 -16.85
C ARG A 44 -11.55 -5.01 -17.54
N ASN A 45 -11.47 -5.53 -18.76
CA ASN A 45 -12.64 -6.02 -19.48
C ASN A 45 -13.38 -7.13 -18.73
N ILE A 46 -12.64 -8.07 -18.09
CA ILE A 46 -13.24 -9.12 -17.26
C ILE A 46 -13.97 -8.50 -16.05
N ILE A 47 -13.33 -7.55 -15.37
CA ILE A 47 -13.92 -6.88 -14.20
C ILE A 47 -15.18 -6.11 -14.59
N GLU A 48 -15.18 -5.39 -15.71
CA GLU A 48 -16.34 -4.65 -16.23
C GLU A 48 -17.50 -5.59 -16.56
N LYS A 49 -17.26 -6.63 -17.34
CA LYS A 49 -18.27 -7.65 -17.65
C LYS A 49 -18.84 -8.33 -16.42
N PHE A 50 -18.01 -8.58 -15.41
CA PHE A 50 -18.46 -9.15 -14.16
C PHE A 50 -19.37 -8.18 -13.40
N ARG A 51 -19.02 -6.87 -13.37
CA ARG A 51 -19.83 -5.82 -12.74
C ARG A 51 -21.20 -5.62 -13.38
N GLU A 52 -21.31 -5.83 -14.69
CA GLU A 52 -22.57 -5.74 -15.41
C GLU A 52 -23.52 -6.90 -15.08
N LYS A 53 -22.97 -8.10 -14.86
CA LYS A 53 -23.74 -9.33 -14.65
C LYS A 53 -24.08 -9.63 -13.18
N HIS A 54 -23.34 -9.05 -12.24
CA HIS A 54 -23.43 -9.39 -10.83
C HIS A 54 -23.63 -8.16 -9.95
N SER A 55 -24.47 -8.28 -8.91
CA SER A 55 -24.63 -7.25 -7.86
C SER A 55 -23.34 -7.06 -7.03
N ASN A 56 -22.60 -8.13 -6.82
CA ASN A 56 -21.30 -8.10 -6.14
C ASN A 56 -20.21 -7.62 -7.11
N LYS A 57 -19.76 -6.39 -6.93
CA LYS A 57 -18.78 -5.76 -7.81
C LYS A 57 -17.35 -6.05 -7.35
N ILE A 58 -16.50 -6.56 -8.22
CA ILE A 58 -15.05 -6.66 -7.98
C ILE A 58 -14.41 -5.26 -8.03
N SER A 59 -13.57 -4.95 -7.05
CA SER A 59 -12.74 -3.75 -7.08
C SER A 59 -11.45 -4.01 -7.85
N PHE A 60 -11.09 -3.12 -8.78
CA PHE A 60 -9.82 -3.19 -9.49
C PHE A 60 -8.64 -3.15 -8.51
N THR A 61 -8.66 -2.23 -7.54
CA THR A 61 -7.64 -2.15 -6.49
C THR A 61 -7.59 -3.42 -5.65
N GLY A 62 -8.75 -3.98 -5.26
CA GLY A 62 -8.81 -5.24 -4.51
C GLY A 62 -8.21 -6.41 -5.28
N TRP A 63 -8.42 -6.45 -6.59
CA TRP A 63 -7.80 -7.44 -7.46
C TRP A 63 -6.29 -7.27 -7.57
N VAL A 64 -5.78 -6.05 -7.76
CA VAL A 64 -4.32 -5.78 -7.79
C VAL A 64 -3.69 -6.16 -6.46
N ILE A 65 -4.34 -5.87 -5.32
CA ILE A 65 -3.90 -6.28 -3.98
C ILE A 65 -3.79 -7.81 -3.90
N LYS A 66 -4.76 -8.56 -4.45
CA LYS A 66 -4.69 -10.03 -4.49
C LYS A 66 -3.49 -10.53 -5.29
N CYS A 67 -3.22 -9.94 -6.45
CA CYS A 67 -2.04 -10.27 -7.26
C CYS A 67 -0.72 -9.98 -6.50
N ILE A 68 -0.66 -8.84 -5.81
CA ILE A 68 0.49 -8.46 -4.97
C ILE A 68 0.68 -9.48 -3.84
N ALA A 69 -0.39 -9.81 -3.10
CA ALA A 69 -0.32 -10.74 -1.98
C ALA A 69 0.13 -12.14 -2.43
N GLU A 70 -0.36 -12.62 -3.58
CA GLU A 70 0.06 -13.89 -4.18
C GLU A 70 1.52 -13.86 -4.63
N ALA A 71 1.98 -12.79 -5.28
CA ALA A 71 3.37 -12.64 -5.69
C ALA A 71 4.31 -12.61 -4.47
N VAL A 72 3.96 -11.86 -3.42
CA VAL A 72 4.75 -11.78 -2.18
C VAL A 72 4.82 -13.14 -1.47
N SER A 73 3.74 -13.92 -1.44
CA SER A 73 3.73 -15.24 -0.81
C SER A 73 4.69 -16.23 -1.48
N LYS A 74 4.97 -16.03 -2.78
CA LYS A 74 5.94 -16.82 -3.56
C LYS A 74 7.38 -16.30 -3.42
N HIS A 75 7.54 -15.04 -3.02
CA HIS A 75 8.83 -14.36 -2.85
C HIS A 75 8.94 -13.84 -1.41
N LYS A 76 9.11 -14.76 -0.48
CA LYS A 76 9.00 -14.51 0.97
C LYS A 76 10.03 -13.50 1.50
N GLU A 77 11.10 -13.24 0.79
CA GLU A 77 12.10 -12.23 1.15
C GLU A 77 11.48 -10.82 1.19
N LEU A 78 10.47 -10.54 0.32
CA LEU A 78 9.74 -9.29 0.36
C LEU A 78 8.72 -9.22 1.51
N ASN A 79 8.46 -10.35 2.18
CA ASN A 79 7.58 -10.48 3.35
C ASN A 79 8.38 -10.60 4.66
N ALA A 80 9.51 -9.90 4.74
CA ALA A 80 10.46 -10.03 5.83
C ALA A 80 10.72 -8.71 6.57
N TYR A 81 11.13 -8.84 7.82
CA TYR A 81 11.61 -7.73 8.65
C TYR A 81 12.88 -8.10 9.39
N ARG A 82 13.64 -7.07 9.80
CA ARG A 82 14.75 -7.26 10.73
C ARG A 82 14.23 -7.60 12.14
N LEU A 83 14.91 -8.54 12.78
CA LEU A 83 14.72 -8.89 14.19
C LEU A 83 16.03 -8.71 14.93
N GLY A 84 16.14 -7.62 15.68
CA GLY A 84 17.40 -7.18 16.26
C GLY A 84 18.41 -6.68 15.23
N SER A 85 19.67 -6.97 15.42
CA SER A 85 20.78 -6.57 14.55
C SER A 85 21.27 -7.68 13.63
N SER A 86 20.96 -8.95 13.93
CA SER A 86 21.58 -10.12 13.30
C SER A 86 20.61 -11.11 12.64
N LYS A 87 19.30 -10.89 12.77
CA LYS A 87 18.31 -11.84 12.25
C LYS A 87 17.28 -11.14 11.34
N LEU A 88 16.75 -11.90 10.40
CA LEU A 88 15.53 -11.60 9.68
C LEU A 88 14.41 -12.51 10.19
N VAL A 89 13.20 -11.98 10.28
CA VAL A 89 11.97 -12.76 10.44
C VAL A 89 11.24 -12.71 9.11
N ILE A 90 10.95 -13.90 8.56
CA ILE A 90 10.25 -14.10 7.29
C ILE A 90 8.87 -14.65 7.63
N PHE A 91 7.83 -14.06 7.07
CA PHE A 91 6.45 -14.43 7.38
C PHE A 91 5.83 -15.23 6.23
N ASP A 92 4.96 -16.18 6.56
CA ASP A 92 4.15 -16.91 5.58
C ASP A 92 2.90 -16.12 5.20
N ASP A 93 2.23 -15.55 6.21
CA ASP A 93 1.06 -14.70 6.00
C ASP A 93 1.46 -13.34 5.44
N VAL A 94 0.78 -12.91 4.38
CA VAL A 94 0.94 -11.58 3.78
C VAL A 94 -0.14 -10.65 4.31
N ASP A 95 0.25 -9.72 5.17
CA ASP A 95 -0.62 -8.71 5.75
C ASP A 95 -0.42 -7.38 5.02
N ILE A 96 -1.43 -6.95 4.26
CA ILE A 96 -1.34 -5.74 3.42
C ILE A 96 -1.86 -4.52 4.19
N LEU A 97 -0.97 -3.56 4.44
CA LEU A 97 -1.33 -2.23 4.91
C LEU A 97 -1.80 -1.39 3.74
N ILE A 98 -3.01 -0.85 3.83
CA ILE A 98 -3.58 0.08 2.84
C ILE A 98 -4.03 1.38 3.49
N TYR A 99 -4.17 2.42 2.67
CA TYR A 99 -4.79 3.67 3.07
C TYR A 99 -6.22 3.71 2.53
N ILE A 100 -7.18 3.91 3.42
CA ILE A 100 -8.60 4.03 3.08
C ILE A 100 -9.04 5.44 3.44
N GLU A 101 -9.58 6.18 2.47
CA GLU A 101 -10.18 7.47 2.75
C GLU A 101 -11.49 7.29 3.50
N ARG A 102 -11.64 8.01 4.61
CA ARG A 102 -12.84 8.04 5.42
C ARG A 102 -13.18 9.47 5.79
N GLU A 103 -14.46 9.75 5.85
CA GLU A 103 -14.98 11.05 6.30
C GLU A 103 -14.88 11.17 7.82
N ILE A 104 -14.18 12.20 8.29
CA ILE A 104 -14.01 12.54 9.69
C ILE A 104 -14.28 14.03 9.84
N LYS A 105 -15.39 14.40 10.48
CA LYS A 105 -15.79 15.81 10.68
C LYS A 105 -15.80 16.57 9.33
N ASP A 106 -16.52 16.06 8.36
CA ASP A 106 -16.69 16.62 7.01
C ASP A 106 -15.39 16.76 6.19
N GLU A 107 -14.30 16.10 6.61
CA GLU A 107 -13.05 16.03 5.85
C GLU A 107 -12.70 14.58 5.50
N LEU A 108 -12.35 14.33 4.23
CA LEU A 108 -11.79 13.05 3.80
C LEU A 108 -10.36 12.91 4.31
N ARG A 109 -10.10 11.89 5.11
CA ARG A 109 -8.77 11.59 5.66
C ARG A 109 -8.35 10.17 5.36
N PRO A 110 -7.12 9.94 4.88
CA PRO A 110 -6.59 8.61 4.71
C PRO A 110 -6.29 7.98 6.08
N LEU A 111 -6.91 6.85 6.36
CA LEU A 111 -6.66 6.03 7.54
C LEU A 111 -5.97 4.73 7.13
N VAL A 112 -5.06 4.27 7.97
CA VAL A 112 -4.40 2.98 7.79
C VAL A 112 -5.36 1.85 8.15
N TYR A 113 -5.46 0.87 7.24
CA TYR A 113 -6.17 -0.40 7.44
C TYR A 113 -5.25 -1.57 7.07
N ILE A 114 -5.40 -2.72 7.73
CA ILE A 114 -4.56 -3.88 7.45
C ILE A 114 -5.45 -5.06 7.06
N ILE A 115 -5.33 -5.48 5.82
CA ILE A 115 -5.93 -6.71 5.31
C ILE A 115 -5.01 -7.87 5.75
N ARG A 116 -5.47 -8.64 6.72
CA ARG A 116 -4.72 -9.77 7.24
C ARG A 116 -4.82 -10.97 6.31
N LYS A 117 -3.70 -11.71 6.14
CA LYS A 117 -3.65 -12.92 5.31
C LYS A 117 -4.24 -12.73 3.91
N ALA A 118 -3.88 -11.64 3.26
CA ALA A 118 -4.41 -11.30 1.94
C ALA A 118 -4.09 -12.37 0.88
N ASN A 119 -3.02 -13.13 1.06
CA ASN A 119 -2.66 -14.27 0.20
C ASN A 119 -3.67 -15.43 0.28
N GLU A 120 -4.38 -15.61 1.40
CA GLU A 120 -5.40 -16.66 1.57
C GLU A 120 -6.78 -16.22 1.08
N LYS A 121 -7.04 -14.92 0.93
CA LYS A 121 -8.33 -14.36 0.55
C LYS A 121 -8.55 -14.32 -0.95
N SER A 122 -9.79 -14.51 -1.36
CA SER A 122 -10.23 -14.25 -2.74
C SER A 122 -10.32 -12.76 -3.05
N VAL A 123 -10.41 -12.41 -4.34
CA VAL A 123 -10.60 -11.03 -4.80
C VAL A 123 -11.89 -10.41 -4.23
N LEU A 124 -12.97 -11.20 -4.12
CA LEU A 124 -14.25 -10.74 -3.57
C LEU A 124 -14.15 -10.47 -2.06
N GLU A 125 -13.50 -11.33 -1.30
CA GLU A 125 -13.29 -11.13 0.14
C GLU A 125 -12.47 -9.87 0.39
N ILE A 126 -11.37 -9.65 -0.33
CA ILE A 126 -10.57 -8.43 -0.24
C ILE A 126 -11.41 -7.20 -0.61
N THR A 127 -12.19 -7.29 -1.70
CA THR A 127 -13.07 -6.18 -2.13
C THR A 127 -14.10 -5.83 -1.07
N ASN A 128 -14.77 -6.84 -0.50
CA ASN A 128 -15.80 -6.64 0.52
C ASN A 128 -15.21 -6.09 1.82
N GLU A 129 -14.02 -6.57 2.21
CA GLU A 129 -13.32 -6.07 3.40
C GLU A 129 -12.95 -4.59 3.25
N ILE A 130 -12.41 -4.18 2.10
CA ILE A 130 -12.10 -2.77 1.81
C ILE A 130 -13.38 -1.91 1.88
N ARG A 131 -14.47 -2.35 1.25
CA ARG A 131 -15.75 -1.62 1.26
C ARG A 131 -16.37 -1.52 2.65
N SER A 132 -16.32 -2.60 3.41
CA SER A 132 -16.78 -2.59 4.80
C SER A 132 -15.98 -1.60 5.63
N ALA A 133 -14.66 -1.63 5.47
CA ALA A 133 -13.77 -0.70 6.13
C ALA A 133 -14.01 0.76 5.72
N GLN A 134 -14.40 1.04 4.47
CA GLN A 134 -14.77 2.39 4.01
C GLN A 134 -16.07 2.92 4.66
N LYS A 135 -17.04 2.03 4.92
CA LYS A 135 -18.36 2.38 5.48
C LYS A 135 -18.38 2.47 7.01
N GLU A 136 -17.38 1.90 7.67
CA GLU A 136 -17.33 1.87 9.12
C GLU A 136 -17.21 3.28 9.69
N LYS A 137 -18.10 3.67 10.63
CA LYS A 137 -18.01 4.96 11.31
C LYS A 137 -16.76 4.99 12.19
N VAL A 138 -15.93 5.98 11.97
CA VAL A 138 -14.67 6.14 12.71
C VAL A 138 -14.80 7.22 13.75
N GLU A 139 -14.53 6.88 15.02
CA GLU A 139 -14.41 7.91 16.08
C GLU A 139 -13.15 8.76 15.84
N PRO A 140 -13.17 10.05 16.17
CA PRO A 140 -12.01 10.95 15.99
C PRO A 140 -10.73 10.46 16.66
N SER A 141 -10.85 9.60 17.69
CA SER A 141 -9.73 8.97 18.40
C SER A 141 -9.07 7.80 17.65
N SER A 142 -9.67 7.33 16.54
CA SER A 142 -9.20 6.16 15.76
C SER A 142 -8.31 6.54 14.58
N GLN A 143 -7.77 7.75 14.56
CA GLN A 143 -7.16 8.38 13.38
C GLN A 143 -5.91 7.71 12.82
N PHE A 144 -5.33 6.71 13.46
CA PHE A 144 -4.03 6.17 13.03
C PHE A 144 -4.07 4.72 12.53
N LEU A 145 -4.94 3.85 13.04
CA LEU A 145 -4.94 2.41 12.73
C LEU A 145 -6.27 1.87 12.19
N GLY A 146 -7.21 2.71 11.81
CA GLY A 146 -8.52 2.28 11.29
C GLY A 146 -9.38 1.47 12.28
N LYS A 147 -8.92 1.32 13.53
CA LYS A 147 -9.61 0.63 14.63
C LYS A 147 -9.64 1.50 15.89
N LYS A 148 -10.51 1.16 16.83
CA LYS A 148 -10.54 1.79 18.14
C LYS A 148 -9.20 1.57 18.86
N LEU A 149 -8.49 2.67 19.15
CA LEU A 149 -7.18 2.60 19.80
C LEU A 149 -7.34 2.14 21.26
N THR A 150 -6.47 1.23 21.68
CA THR A 150 -6.33 0.86 23.09
C THR A 150 -5.73 2.01 23.92
N GLY A 151 -5.87 1.96 25.24
CA GLY A 151 -5.29 2.98 26.12
C GLY A 151 -3.79 3.18 25.94
N SER A 152 -3.04 2.09 25.74
CA SER A 152 -1.60 2.13 25.49
C SER A 152 -1.25 2.74 24.11
N GLU A 153 -2.02 2.47 23.08
CA GLU A 153 -1.84 3.07 21.74
C GLU A 153 -2.15 4.58 21.77
N LYS A 154 -3.23 4.98 22.47
CA LYS A 154 -3.54 6.41 22.69
C LYS A 154 -2.44 7.11 23.46
N PHE A 155 -1.90 6.47 24.50
CA PHE A 155 -0.77 7.00 25.24
C PHE A 155 0.45 7.18 24.32
N ALA A 156 0.85 6.17 23.57
CA ALA A 156 1.98 6.24 22.66
C ALA A 156 1.87 7.38 21.62
N LEU A 157 0.69 7.59 21.05
CA LEU A 157 0.43 8.66 20.09
C LEU A 157 0.37 10.05 20.73
N ASN A 158 0.15 10.13 22.05
CA ASN A 158 0.04 11.37 22.80
C ASN A 158 1.34 11.77 23.54
N THR A 159 2.36 10.93 23.51
CA THR A 159 3.65 11.21 24.14
C THR A 159 4.46 12.28 23.39
N PRO A 160 5.44 12.90 24.02
CA PRO A 160 6.40 13.80 23.35
C PRO A 160 7.17 13.08 22.24
N SER A 161 7.63 13.84 21.23
CA SER A 161 8.27 13.29 20.02
C SER A 161 9.50 12.41 20.32
N PHE A 162 10.27 12.68 21.37
CA PHE A 162 11.42 11.86 21.74
C PHE A 162 11.01 10.44 22.15
N PHE A 163 9.89 10.31 22.87
CA PHE A 163 9.36 9.02 23.29
C PHE A 163 8.72 8.26 22.11
N GLN A 164 8.04 8.98 21.20
CA GLN A 164 7.56 8.40 19.95
C GLN A 164 8.71 7.84 19.10
N ARG A 165 9.84 8.54 19.02
CA ARG A 165 11.05 8.05 18.33
C ARG A 165 11.60 6.77 18.97
N PHE A 166 11.58 6.67 20.30
CA PHE A 166 11.96 5.44 20.99
C PHE A 166 11.03 4.28 20.64
N ILE A 167 9.71 4.50 20.62
CA ILE A 167 8.73 3.50 20.20
C ILE A 167 8.98 3.07 18.76
N LEU A 168 9.18 4.01 17.84
CA LEU A 168 9.47 3.72 16.42
C LEU A 168 10.80 2.97 16.28
N TRP A 169 11.80 3.28 17.10
CA TRP A 169 13.06 2.53 17.14
C TRP A 169 12.85 1.08 17.59
N LEU A 170 11.98 0.82 18.56
CA LEU A 170 11.59 -0.55 18.95
C LEU A 170 10.93 -1.30 17.80
N PHE A 171 9.98 -0.67 17.08
CA PHE A 171 9.37 -1.26 15.89
C PHE A 171 10.40 -1.57 14.80
N ARG A 172 11.38 -0.69 14.58
CA ARG A 172 12.43 -0.94 13.60
C ARG A 172 13.27 -2.17 13.94
N ARG A 173 13.50 -2.47 15.22
CA ARG A 173 14.30 -3.60 15.70
C ARG A 173 13.51 -4.87 15.96
N ASN A 174 12.19 -4.78 16.03
CA ASN A 174 11.33 -5.93 16.29
C ASN A 174 10.31 -6.13 15.16
N GLY A 175 10.69 -6.92 14.15
CA GLY A 175 9.84 -7.21 13.00
C GLY A 175 8.53 -7.92 13.35
N ILE A 176 8.47 -8.70 14.42
CA ILE A 176 7.24 -9.37 14.88
C ILE A 176 6.24 -8.34 15.39
N LEU A 177 6.71 -7.42 16.23
CA LEU A 177 5.88 -6.31 16.73
C LEU A 177 5.44 -5.40 15.58
N LYS A 178 6.32 -5.16 14.61
CA LYS A 178 6.03 -4.37 13.43
C LYS A 178 4.93 -5.00 12.57
N LYS A 179 4.97 -6.32 12.30
CA LYS A 179 3.88 -7.04 11.62
C LYS A 179 2.56 -6.86 12.34
N LYS A 180 2.54 -7.00 13.66
CA LYS A 180 1.32 -6.87 14.47
C LYS A 180 0.59 -5.55 14.23
N TYR A 181 1.32 -4.44 14.10
CA TYR A 181 0.74 -3.09 14.01
C TYR A 181 0.68 -2.51 12.60
N PHE A 182 1.53 -2.95 11.69
CA PHE A 182 1.65 -2.34 10.35
C PHE A 182 1.52 -3.33 9.20
N GLY A 183 1.29 -4.62 9.50
CA GLY A 183 1.31 -5.65 8.46
C GLY A 183 2.73 -5.92 7.96
N THR A 184 2.86 -6.46 6.76
CA THR A 184 4.16 -6.84 6.17
C THR A 184 4.47 -6.07 4.89
N VAL A 185 3.47 -5.75 4.09
CA VAL A 185 3.59 -5.01 2.83
C VAL A 185 2.63 -3.83 2.83
N GLY A 186 3.10 -2.67 2.39
CA GLY A 186 2.27 -1.48 2.22
C GLY A 186 1.78 -1.34 0.78
N VAL A 187 0.54 -0.93 0.60
CA VAL A 187 -0.03 -0.60 -0.71
C VAL A 187 -0.76 0.74 -0.63
N THR A 188 -0.51 1.60 -1.61
CA THR A 188 -1.31 2.81 -1.82
C THR A 188 -1.84 2.84 -3.24
N ALA A 189 -3.05 3.36 -3.45
CA ALA A 189 -3.72 3.40 -4.75
C ALA A 189 -4.08 4.85 -5.10
N ILE A 190 -3.08 5.66 -5.38
CA ILE A 190 -3.25 7.10 -5.65
C ILE A 190 -3.85 7.31 -7.04
N GLY A 191 -3.51 6.48 -8.03
CA GLY A 191 -4.02 6.58 -9.39
C GLY A 191 -5.53 6.35 -9.54
N MET A 192 -6.19 5.87 -8.46
CA MET A 192 -7.64 5.66 -8.45
C MET A 192 -8.42 6.88 -7.91
N ILE A 193 -7.74 7.89 -7.36
CA ILE A 193 -8.35 9.09 -6.76
C ILE A 193 -8.59 10.17 -7.81
N GLY A 194 -7.87 10.15 -8.94
CA GLY A 194 -7.99 11.12 -10.01
C GLY A 194 -7.49 10.59 -11.35
N GLU A 195 -7.58 11.39 -12.41
CA GLU A 195 -7.08 11.04 -13.75
C GLU A 195 -5.55 11.21 -13.86
N PHE A 196 -4.84 10.62 -12.92
CA PHE A 196 -3.39 10.66 -12.88
C PHE A 196 -2.79 9.64 -13.86
N LYS A 197 -1.97 10.11 -14.81
CA LYS A 197 -1.31 9.28 -15.82
C LYS A 197 0.17 9.16 -15.50
N GLY A 198 0.59 8.07 -14.86
CA GLY A 198 2.00 7.87 -14.53
C GLY A 198 2.23 7.09 -13.24
N TRP A 199 3.48 7.09 -12.80
CA TRP A 199 3.91 6.46 -11.56
C TRP A 199 3.76 7.40 -10.37
N ALA A 200 3.25 6.90 -9.27
CA ALA A 200 3.33 7.56 -7.99
C ALA A 200 4.49 6.94 -7.21
N VAL A 201 5.56 7.69 -7.00
CA VAL A 201 6.73 7.22 -6.25
C VAL A 201 6.50 7.50 -4.76
N PRO A 202 6.28 6.46 -3.95
CA PRO A 202 6.05 6.67 -2.51
C PRO A 202 7.38 7.01 -1.82
N ILE A 203 7.30 7.80 -0.78
CA ILE A 203 8.46 7.97 0.13
C ILE A 203 8.80 6.64 0.83
N GLY A 204 7.97 5.61 0.63
CA GLY A 204 7.95 4.37 1.40
C GLY A 204 7.09 4.55 2.64
N GLY A 205 7.19 3.66 3.57
CA GLY A 205 6.45 3.70 4.82
C GLY A 205 7.25 3.00 5.91
N ILE A 206 6.61 2.68 7.00
CA ILE A 206 7.23 1.91 8.08
C ILE A 206 7.53 0.45 7.67
N VAL A 207 6.83 -0.08 6.66
CA VAL A 207 7.01 -1.44 6.12
C VAL A 207 8.26 -1.57 5.24
N ALA A 208 8.79 -2.79 5.08
CA ALA A 208 9.98 -3.02 4.27
C ALA A 208 9.69 -2.97 2.76
N THR A 209 8.55 -3.52 2.34
CA THR A 209 8.09 -3.51 0.95
C THR A 209 6.86 -2.62 0.84
N PHE A 210 6.87 -1.68 -0.11
CA PHE A 210 5.77 -0.75 -0.35
C PHE A 210 5.48 -0.65 -1.85
N ILE A 211 4.22 -0.81 -2.24
CA ILE A 211 3.80 -0.77 -3.64
C ILE A 211 2.80 0.37 -3.84
N SER A 212 3.08 1.22 -4.82
CA SER A 212 2.16 2.29 -5.21
C SER A 212 1.48 1.95 -6.53
N ILE A 213 0.15 1.89 -6.50
CA ILE A 213 -0.71 1.74 -7.66
C ILE A 213 -0.94 3.14 -8.23
N GLY A 214 -0.28 3.42 -9.35
CA GLY A 214 -0.38 4.67 -10.09
C GLY A 214 -1.57 4.70 -11.04
N GLY A 215 -1.49 5.55 -12.05
CA GLY A 215 -2.53 5.72 -13.06
C GLY A 215 -2.56 4.61 -14.11
N ILE A 216 -3.66 4.57 -14.87
CA ILE A 216 -3.79 3.73 -16.07
C ILE A 216 -3.76 4.63 -17.29
N THR A 217 -2.93 4.27 -18.27
CA THR A 217 -2.77 5.04 -19.51
C THR A 217 -2.99 4.16 -20.72
N LYS A 218 -3.77 4.66 -21.70
CA LYS A 218 -3.90 4.01 -23.01
C LYS A 218 -2.66 4.30 -23.84
N LYS A 219 -2.00 3.24 -24.31
CA LYS A 219 -0.80 3.30 -25.16
C LYS A 219 -0.87 2.27 -26.28
N PRO A 220 -0.15 2.46 -27.40
CA PRO A 220 0.05 1.41 -28.38
C PRO A 220 0.89 0.28 -27.75
N GLY A 221 0.40 -0.95 -27.86
CA GLY A 221 1.10 -2.16 -27.47
C GLY A 221 1.25 -3.11 -28.66
N VAL A 222 2.32 -3.90 -28.69
CA VAL A 222 2.55 -4.91 -29.73
C VAL A 222 2.03 -6.26 -29.26
N ILE A 223 0.93 -6.71 -29.84
CA ILE A 223 0.30 -7.99 -29.54
C ILE A 223 0.32 -8.87 -30.79
N LYS A 224 0.99 -10.02 -30.77
CA LYS A 224 1.09 -10.94 -31.89
C LYS A 224 1.48 -10.22 -33.22
N ASN A 225 2.50 -9.38 -33.16
CA ASN A 225 3.01 -8.54 -34.27
C ASN A 225 2.01 -7.48 -34.82
N LYS A 226 0.96 -7.13 -34.08
CA LYS A 226 0.04 -6.05 -34.41
C LYS A 226 0.07 -4.97 -33.34
N ILE A 227 -0.09 -3.72 -33.77
CA ILE A 227 -0.22 -2.60 -32.83
C ILE A 227 -1.68 -2.48 -32.41
N GLU A 228 -1.93 -2.57 -31.11
CA GLU A 228 -3.26 -2.44 -30.50
C GLU A 228 -3.24 -1.37 -29.42
N ILE A 229 -4.38 -0.71 -29.18
CA ILE A 229 -4.53 0.19 -28.03
C ILE A 229 -4.73 -0.66 -26.78
N ARG A 230 -3.82 -0.49 -25.80
CA ARG A 230 -3.82 -1.25 -24.56
C ARG A 230 -3.87 -0.32 -23.36
N ASP A 231 -4.42 -0.81 -22.26
CA ASP A 231 -4.44 -0.13 -20.96
C ASP A 231 -3.24 -0.57 -20.12
N TYR A 232 -2.33 0.35 -19.83
CA TYR A 232 -1.15 0.08 -19.02
C TYR A 232 -1.29 0.67 -17.62
N LEU A 233 -1.22 -0.20 -16.61
CA LEU A 233 -1.16 0.18 -15.20
C LEU A 233 0.28 0.50 -14.81
N HIS A 234 0.48 1.66 -14.20
CA HIS A 234 1.77 2.05 -13.65
C HIS A 234 1.88 1.58 -12.18
N LEU A 235 2.89 0.80 -11.87
CA LEU A 235 3.20 0.39 -10.50
C LEU A 235 4.61 0.85 -10.12
N THR A 236 4.75 1.34 -8.89
CA THR A 236 6.05 1.59 -8.27
C THR A 236 6.23 0.63 -7.12
N ILE A 237 7.32 -0.14 -7.15
CA ILE A 237 7.71 -1.07 -6.10
C ILE A 237 8.87 -0.43 -5.36
N CYS A 238 8.75 -0.31 -4.05
CA CYS A 238 9.78 0.19 -3.15
C CYS A 238 10.15 -0.93 -2.18
N SER A 239 11.40 -1.33 -2.11
CA SER A 239 11.91 -2.33 -1.17
C SER A 239 13.09 -1.79 -0.37
N ASP A 240 13.21 -2.22 0.90
CA ASP A 240 14.38 -1.92 1.72
C ASP A 240 15.54 -2.82 1.28
N HIS A 241 16.54 -2.25 0.59
CA HIS A 241 17.68 -2.98 0.04
C HIS A 241 18.58 -3.60 1.12
N ALA A 242 18.43 -3.17 2.38
CA ALA A 242 19.09 -3.84 3.50
C ALA A 242 18.44 -5.20 3.87
N ILE A 243 17.30 -5.52 3.28
CA ILE A 243 16.56 -6.78 3.52
C ILE A 243 16.51 -7.62 2.24
N VAL A 244 16.27 -6.98 1.09
CA VAL A 244 16.05 -7.67 -0.19
C VAL A 244 16.92 -7.06 -1.28
N ASP A 245 17.71 -7.90 -1.92
CA ASP A 245 18.54 -7.52 -3.06
C ASP A 245 17.76 -7.41 -4.38
N GLY A 246 18.41 -6.85 -5.42
CA GLY A 246 17.82 -6.66 -6.73
C GLY A 246 17.34 -7.95 -7.41
N GLY A 247 18.08 -9.06 -7.29
CA GLY A 247 17.72 -10.34 -7.90
C GLY A 247 16.36 -10.89 -7.41
N PRO A 248 16.14 -11.08 -6.11
CA PRO A 248 14.82 -11.45 -5.56
C PRO A 248 13.71 -10.48 -5.96
N THR A 249 13.99 -9.17 -5.93
CA THR A 249 13.02 -8.14 -6.34
C THR A 249 12.63 -8.29 -7.81
N THR A 250 13.57 -8.56 -8.71
CA THR A 250 13.29 -8.78 -10.14
C THR A 250 12.43 -10.03 -10.37
N ARG A 251 12.71 -11.14 -9.69
CA ARG A 251 11.88 -12.36 -9.77
C ARG A 251 10.47 -12.14 -9.24
N PHE A 252 10.32 -11.35 -8.19
CA PHE A 252 9.02 -10.92 -7.70
C PHE A 252 8.26 -10.09 -8.75
N VAL A 253 8.93 -9.12 -9.37
CA VAL A 253 8.35 -8.29 -10.44
C VAL A 253 7.85 -9.15 -11.60
N GLU A 254 8.65 -10.11 -12.06
CA GLU A 254 8.27 -11.05 -13.11
C GLU A 254 7.00 -11.85 -12.73
N THR A 255 6.96 -12.36 -11.50
CA THR A 255 5.80 -13.11 -11.00
C THR A 255 4.57 -12.22 -10.92
N LEU A 256 4.68 -11.00 -10.37
CA LEU A 256 3.58 -10.04 -10.28
C LEU A 256 3.05 -9.67 -11.67
N SER A 257 3.94 -9.41 -12.63
CA SER A 257 3.56 -9.09 -14.02
C SER A 257 2.73 -10.21 -14.63
N LYS A 258 3.20 -11.47 -14.53
CA LYS A 258 2.46 -12.63 -15.02
C LYS A 258 1.07 -12.78 -14.36
N LEU A 259 0.95 -12.55 -13.06
CA LEU A 259 -0.32 -12.64 -12.36
C LEU A 259 -1.30 -11.56 -12.82
N VAL A 260 -0.84 -10.33 -12.98
CA VAL A 260 -1.66 -9.18 -13.39
C VAL A 260 -2.08 -9.32 -14.85
N GLU A 261 -1.16 -9.60 -15.77
CA GLU A 261 -1.44 -9.70 -17.20
C GLU A 261 -2.35 -10.88 -17.54
N ASN A 262 -2.26 -11.99 -16.78
CA ASN A 262 -3.12 -13.16 -16.92
C ASN A 262 -4.45 -13.08 -16.15
N GLY A 263 -4.74 -11.98 -15.44
CA GLY A 263 -6.00 -11.79 -14.71
C GLY A 263 -6.18 -12.77 -13.55
N PHE A 264 -5.09 -13.08 -12.81
CA PHE A 264 -5.12 -14.04 -11.71
C PHE A 264 -6.25 -13.74 -10.70
N GLY A 265 -6.99 -14.77 -10.32
CA GLY A 265 -8.08 -14.68 -9.34
C GLY A 265 -9.35 -14.01 -9.83
N LEU A 266 -9.40 -13.56 -11.09
CA LEU A 266 -10.63 -13.08 -11.72
C LEU A 266 -11.50 -14.26 -12.20
N PRO A 267 -12.82 -14.11 -12.24
CA PRO A 267 -13.72 -15.11 -12.83
C PRO A 267 -13.38 -15.30 -14.32
N LYS A 268 -13.52 -16.54 -14.79
CA LYS A 268 -13.32 -16.92 -16.19
C LYS A 268 -14.53 -16.55 -17.03
#